data_897e20b04c4465f553b567af8e601416
#
_entry.id   897e20b04c4465f553b567af8e601416
#
_cell.length_a   1.000
_cell.length_b   1.000
_cell.length_c   1.000
_cell.angle_alpha   90.00
_cell.angle_beta   90.00
_cell.angle_gamma   90.00
#
_symmetry.space_group_name_H-M   'P 1'
#
loop_
_entity.id
_entity.type
_entity.pdbx_description
1 polymer ?
#
loop_
_entity_poly.entity_id
_entity_poly.type
_entity_poly.pdbx_seq_one_letter_code
_entity_poly.pdbx_strand_id
1 'polypeptide(L)'
;KGIVHCHTFKIANYLKDNIKSNRLLIHESSNREEMLQKHMQSDKPTVLLSPSMSEGVDLRDDCSRFQIICKIPYPYLGDKVVKKRMNKWPGWYPLQTAKSIVQAVGRSIRSVDDHAVTYILDGQWRSFYGRNKKFFPDDFQKCIKR
;
A
#
# COMPACT_ATOMS: atom_id res chain seq x y z
N LYS A 1 11.53 7.10 8.22
CA LYS A 1 10.14 7.42 7.85
C LYS A 1 9.44 6.20 7.26
N GLY A 2 8.11 6.23 7.12
CA GLY A 2 7.34 5.15 6.53
C GLY A 2 5.99 5.58 6.01
N ILE A 3 5.31 4.65 5.32
CA ILE A 3 3.96 4.84 4.81
C ILE A 3 3.03 3.71 5.25
N VAL A 4 1.78 4.05 5.56
CA VAL A 4 0.72 3.09 5.86
C VAL A 4 -0.36 3.21 4.78
N HIS A 5 -0.49 2.17 3.98
CA HIS A 5 -1.55 2.04 2.97
C HIS A 5 -2.84 1.58 3.66
N CYS A 6 -3.67 2.55 4.04
CA CYS A 6 -4.87 2.32 4.83
C CYS A 6 -6.03 1.77 4.02
N HIS A 7 -6.02 1.93 2.69
CA HIS A 7 -7.07 1.54 1.75
C HIS A 7 -8.38 2.35 1.87
N THR A 8 -8.69 2.92 3.03
CA THR A 8 -9.87 3.78 3.24
C THR A 8 -9.56 4.88 4.25
N PHE A 9 -10.28 6.01 4.15
CA PHE A 9 -10.23 7.06 5.16
C PHE A 9 -10.67 6.57 6.55
N LYS A 10 -11.61 5.61 6.60
CA LYS A 10 -12.06 5.03 7.86
C LYS A 10 -10.92 4.37 8.64
N ILE A 11 -10.07 3.61 7.95
CA ILE A 11 -8.90 2.97 8.59
C ILE A 11 -7.86 4.04 8.98
N ALA A 12 -7.58 5.01 8.12
CA ALA A 12 -6.62 6.08 8.42
C ALA A 12 -7.05 6.89 9.65
N ASN A 13 -8.31 7.29 9.74
CA ASN A 13 -8.85 8.00 10.91
C ASN A 13 -8.81 7.14 12.16
N TYR A 14 -9.20 5.87 12.06
CA TYR A 14 -9.10 4.93 13.19
C TYR A 14 -7.68 4.84 13.74
N LEU A 15 -6.67 4.71 12.87
CA LEU A 15 -5.26 4.67 13.28
C LEU A 15 -4.84 5.98 13.95
N LYS A 16 -5.21 7.12 13.35
CA LYS A 16 -4.92 8.44 13.92
C LYS A 16 -5.50 8.63 15.32
N ASP A 17 -6.74 8.20 15.52
CA ASP A 17 -7.46 8.40 16.79
C ASP A 17 -6.97 7.44 17.89
N ASN A 18 -6.50 6.25 17.53
CA ASN A 18 -6.10 5.22 18.48
C ASN A 18 -4.58 5.16 18.73
N ILE A 19 -3.76 5.68 17.82
CA ILE A 19 -2.30 5.71 17.99
C ILE A 19 -1.88 7.12 18.42
N LYS A 20 -1.57 7.28 19.70
CA LYS A 20 -1.07 8.54 20.27
C LYS A 20 0.38 8.78 19.84
N SER A 21 0.58 9.28 18.64
CA SER A 21 1.91 9.59 18.11
C SER A 21 1.88 10.89 17.30
N ASN A 22 2.82 11.79 17.58
CA ASN A 22 3.04 13.02 16.81
C ASN A 22 3.75 12.77 15.46
N ARG A 23 4.10 11.53 15.16
CA ARG A 23 4.72 11.12 13.89
C ARG A 23 3.69 10.94 12.76
N LEU A 24 2.42 10.74 13.09
CA LEU A 24 1.38 10.41 12.11
C LEU A 24 0.97 11.66 11.33
N LEU A 25 1.08 11.57 10.02
CA LEU A 25 0.54 12.54 9.06
C LEU A 25 -0.59 11.86 8.29
N ILE A 26 -1.77 12.47 8.29
CA ILE A 26 -2.91 12.04 7.49
C ILE A 26 -3.24 13.14 6.49
N HIS A 27 -3.59 12.76 5.27
CA HIS A 27 -4.09 13.71 4.29
C HIS A 27 -5.59 13.50 4.03
N GLU A 28 -6.24 14.57 3.63
CA GLU A 28 -7.53 14.59 2.99
C GLU A 28 -7.36 14.72 1.47
N SER A 29 -8.44 14.61 0.71
CA SER A 29 -8.36 14.74 -0.75
C SER A 29 -7.88 16.12 -1.20
N SER A 30 -8.15 17.17 -0.40
CA SER A 30 -7.82 18.57 -0.71
C SER A 30 -6.38 18.96 -0.38
N ASN A 31 -5.70 18.28 0.56
CA ASN A 31 -4.37 18.67 1.05
C ASN A 31 -3.32 17.57 0.89
N ARG A 32 -3.57 16.63 0.01
CA ARG A 32 -2.69 15.47 -0.21
C ARG A 32 -1.25 15.88 -0.53
N GLU A 33 -1.07 16.76 -1.50
CA GLU A 33 0.26 17.19 -1.94
C GLU A 33 1.02 17.93 -0.83
N GLU A 34 0.32 18.79 -0.08
CA GLU A 34 0.89 19.49 1.08
C GLU A 34 1.40 18.50 2.13
N MET A 35 0.59 17.49 2.48
CA MET A 35 0.99 16.49 3.47
C MET A 35 2.12 15.58 2.98
N LEU A 36 2.17 15.29 1.69
CA LEU A 36 3.27 14.57 1.06
C LEU A 36 4.57 15.37 1.15
N GLN A 37 4.55 16.64 0.77
CA GLN A 37 5.71 17.53 0.87
C GLN A 37 6.18 17.68 2.31
N LYS A 38 5.27 17.84 3.25
CA LYS A 38 5.56 17.91 4.68
C LYS A 38 6.24 16.61 5.17
N HIS A 39 5.79 15.43 4.70
CA HIS A 39 6.43 14.18 5.02
C HIS A 39 7.86 14.08 4.44
N MET A 40 8.02 14.47 3.19
CA MET A 40 9.32 14.39 2.50
C MET A 40 10.35 15.34 3.12
N GLN A 41 9.96 16.58 3.39
CA GLN A 41 10.84 17.66 3.88
C GLN A 41 11.09 17.61 5.40
N SER A 42 10.30 16.84 6.15
CA SER A 42 10.47 16.76 7.61
C SER A 42 11.80 16.13 7.99
N ASP A 43 12.53 16.70 8.91
CA ASP A 43 13.69 16.06 9.57
C ASP A 43 13.30 15.03 10.62
N LYS A 44 12.01 14.98 10.98
CA LYS A 44 11.48 14.03 11.96
C LYS A 44 11.07 12.70 11.29
N PRO A 45 11.10 11.58 12.01
CA PRO A 45 10.71 10.26 11.48
C PRO A 45 9.18 10.14 11.35
N THR A 46 8.58 10.90 10.44
CA THR A 46 7.14 10.91 10.17
C THR A 46 6.64 9.62 9.53
N VAL A 47 5.36 9.32 9.69
CA VAL A 47 4.64 8.19 9.10
C VAL A 47 3.41 8.72 8.38
N LEU A 48 3.36 8.54 7.05
CA LEU A 48 2.26 9.01 6.23
C LEU A 48 1.13 7.97 6.19
N LEU A 49 -0.06 8.33 6.65
CA LEU A 49 -1.26 7.51 6.51
C LEU A 49 -1.91 7.82 5.16
N SER A 50 -1.85 6.87 4.22
CA SER A 50 -2.43 7.00 2.89
C SER A 50 -3.74 6.24 2.77
N PRO A 51 -4.89 6.90 2.64
CA PRO A 51 -6.18 6.24 2.46
C PRO A 51 -6.34 5.56 1.11
N SER A 52 -5.59 5.98 0.11
CA SER A 52 -5.67 5.43 -1.25
C SER A 52 -4.31 4.91 -1.72
N MET A 53 -4.29 3.65 -2.15
CA MET A 53 -3.09 3.02 -2.75
C MET A 53 -2.90 3.38 -4.22
N SER A 54 -3.96 3.84 -4.91
CA SER A 54 -3.92 4.19 -6.34
C SER A 54 -3.19 5.50 -6.61
N GLU A 55 -3.03 6.32 -5.60
CA GLU A 55 -2.39 7.62 -5.71
C GLU A 55 -0.87 7.45 -5.76
N GLY A 56 -0.26 7.97 -6.85
CA GLY A 56 1.18 7.88 -7.10
C GLY A 56 2.00 8.67 -6.10
N VAL A 57 2.41 8.03 -5.02
CA VAL A 57 3.34 8.60 -4.06
C VAL A 57 4.73 8.05 -4.38
N ASP A 58 5.67 8.92 -4.66
CA ASP A 58 7.08 8.57 -4.88
C ASP A 58 7.87 8.93 -3.63
N LEU A 59 8.16 7.91 -2.82
CA LEU A 59 8.90 8.05 -1.57
C LEU A 59 10.27 7.40 -1.73
N ARG A 60 11.27 8.22 -2.03
CA ARG A 60 12.65 7.79 -2.22
C ARG A 60 13.39 7.71 -0.89
N ASP A 61 14.36 6.83 -0.83
CA ASP A 61 15.37 6.75 0.23
C ASP A 61 14.74 6.73 1.63
N ASP A 62 15.21 7.58 2.52
CA ASP A 62 14.74 7.66 3.91
C ASP A 62 13.29 8.12 4.08
N CYS A 63 12.62 8.50 3.03
CA CYS A 63 11.19 8.86 3.08
C CYS A 63 10.28 7.64 3.29
N SER A 64 10.75 6.41 2.94
CA SER A 64 9.95 5.19 3.19
C SER A 64 10.83 3.96 3.43
N ARG A 65 11.39 3.85 4.63
CA ARG A 65 12.16 2.66 5.05
C ARG A 65 11.28 1.50 5.50
N PHE A 66 10.02 1.74 5.76
CA PHE A 66 9.02 0.71 5.96
C PHE A 66 7.67 1.12 5.38
N GLN A 67 6.89 0.13 5.02
CA GLN A 67 5.49 0.34 4.64
C GLN A 67 4.60 -0.74 5.24
N ILE A 68 3.35 -0.36 5.49
CA ILE A 68 2.34 -1.24 6.05
C ILE A 68 1.14 -1.25 5.10
N ILE A 69 0.71 -2.43 4.69
CA ILE A 69 -0.52 -2.63 3.92
C ILE A 69 -1.58 -3.16 4.89
N CYS A 70 -2.56 -2.34 5.24
CA CYS A 70 -3.59 -2.70 6.23
C CYS A 70 -4.58 -3.71 5.68
N LYS A 71 -4.92 -3.63 4.39
CA LYS A 71 -5.85 -4.54 3.71
C LYS A 71 -5.39 -4.85 2.30
N ILE A 72 -5.68 -6.05 1.83
CA ILE A 72 -5.48 -6.42 0.43
C ILE A 72 -6.32 -5.50 -0.45
N PRO A 73 -5.71 -4.84 -1.46
CA PRO A 73 -6.38 -3.86 -2.30
C PRO A 73 -7.20 -4.51 -3.41
N TYR A 74 -8.26 -5.21 -3.04
CA TYR A 74 -9.18 -5.76 -4.02
C TYR A 74 -9.86 -4.64 -4.83
N PRO A 75 -9.99 -4.79 -6.17
CA PRO A 75 -10.79 -3.86 -6.96
C PRO A 75 -12.24 -3.78 -6.44
N TYR A 76 -12.82 -2.57 -6.46
CA TYR A 76 -14.15 -2.34 -5.90
C TYR A 76 -15.25 -3.02 -6.72
N LEU A 77 -15.93 -3.98 -6.14
CA LEU A 77 -16.98 -4.78 -6.81
C LEU A 77 -18.31 -4.02 -7.01
N GLY A 78 -18.48 -2.85 -6.42
CA GLY A 78 -19.60 -1.95 -6.72
C GLY A 78 -19.48 -1.32 -8.11
N ASP A 79 -18.28 -1.29 -8.70
CA ASP A 79 -18.08 -0.89 -10.08
C ASP A 79 -18.58 -1.98 -11.03
N LYS A 80 -19.56 -1.62 -11.88
CA LYS A 80 -20.17 -2.54 -12.86
C LYS A 80 -19.16 -3.07 -13.87
N VAL A 81 -18.15 -2.28 -14.24
CA VAL A 81 -17.10 -2.68 -15.19
C VAL A 81 -16.17 -3.71 -14.54
N VAL A 82 -15.76 -3.47 -13.30
CA VAL A 82 -14.96 -4.42 -12.50
C VAL A 82 -15.69 -5.76 -12.39
N LYS A 83 -16.98 -5.72 -12.02
CA LYS A 83 -17.81 -6.92 -11.89
C LYS A 83 -17.95 -7.69 -13.20
N LYS A 84 -18.19 -6.98 -14.33
CA LYS A 84 -18.23 -7.61 -15.66
C LYS A 84 -16.91 -8.27 -16.04
N ARG A 85 -15.78 -7.60 -15.80
CA ARG A 85 -14.44 -8.14 -16.10
C ARG A 85 -14.13 -9.38 -15.27
N MET A 86 -14.42 -9.34 -13.97
CA MET A 86 -14.25 -10.48 -13.07
C MET A 86 -15.04 -11.71 -13.54
N ASN A 87 -16.28 -11.52 -13.96
CA ASN A 87 -17.13 -12.62 -14.44
C ASN A 87 -16.67 -13.15 -15.80
N LYS A 88 -16.20 -12.28 -16.70
CA LYS A 88 -15.75 -12.67 -18.03
C LYS A 88 -14.38 -13.34 -18.03
N TRP A 89 -13.48 -12.92 -17.13
CA TRP A 89 -12.10 -13.41 -17.04
C TRP A 89 -11.76 -13.79 -15.61
N PRO A 90 -11.92 -15.05 -15.21
CA PRO A 90 -11.76 -15.49 -13.81
C PRO A 90 -10.40 -15.16 -13.16
N GLY A 91 -9.33 -15.10 -13.98
CA GLY A 91 -7.99 -14.73 -13.49
C GLY A 91 -7.74 -13.23 -13.37
N TRP A 92 -8.62 -12.39 -13.95
CA TRP A 92 -8.40 -10.94 -14.00
C TRP A 92 -8.42 -10.26 -12.63
N TYR A 93 -9.38 -10.62 -11.81
CA TYR A 93 -9.58 -9.99 -10.50
C TYR A 93 -8.39 -10.22 -9.54
N PRO A 94 -7.94 -11.46 -9.31
CA PRO A 94 -6.75 -11.68 -8.48
C PRO A 94 -5.46 -11.15 -9.12
N LEU A 95 -5.34 -11.11 -10.45
CA LEU A 95 -4.20 -10.48 -11.12
C LEU A 95 -4.14 -8.97 -10.85
N GLN A 96 -5.26 -8.25 -10.92
CA GLN A 96 -5.29 -6.82 -10.60
C GLN A 96 -4.93 -6.56 -9.14
N THR A 97 -5.42 -7.40 -8.23
CA THR A 97 -5.08 -7.33 -6.81
C THR A 97 -3.57 -7.55 -6.59
N ALA A 98 -2.98 -8.58 -7.21
CA ALA A 98 -1.55 -8.83 -7.14
C ALA A 98 -0.72 -7.67 -7.70
N LYS A 99 -1.11 -7.11 -8.86
CA LYS A 99 -0.46 -5.92 -9.44
C LYS A 99 -0.49 -4.73 -8.49
N SER A 100 -1.62 -4.46 -7.84
CA SER A 100 -1.73 -3.35 -6.89
C SER A 100 -0.80 -3.52 -5.69
N ILE A 101 -0.65 -4.74 -5.19
CA ILE A 101 0.28 -5.06 -4.09
C ILE A 101 1.73 -4.84 -4.54
N VAL A 102 2.12 -5.41 -5.69
CA VAL A 102 3.48 -5.26 -6.23
C VAL A 102 3.82 -3.79 -6.48
N GLN A 103 2.89 -3.03 -7.05
CA GLN A 103 3.07 -1.59 -7.26
C GLN A 103 3.22 -0.81 -5.95
N ALA A 104 2.44 -1.15 -4.92
CA ALA A 104 2.56 -0.51 -3.61
C ALA A 104 3.93 -0.80 -2.98
N VAL A 105 4.37 -2.06 -3.00
CA VAL A 105 5.68 -2.45 -2.47
C VAL A 105 6.82 -1.75 -3.22
N GLY A 106 6.74 -1.65 -4.54
CA GLY A 106 7.74 -0.99 -5.37
C GLY A 106 7.85 0.53 -5.19
N ARG A 107 6.95 1.17 -4.46
CA ARG A 107 7.00 2.64 -4.24
C ARG A 107 8.11 3.09 -3.30
N SER A 108 8.54 2.22 -2.41
CA SER A 108 9.59 2.50 -1.43
C SER A 108 10.97 1.97 -1.84
N ILE A 109 11.09 1.37 -3.05
CA ILE A 109 12.35 0.82 -3.58
C ILE A 109 12.50 1.36 -5.00
N ARG A 110 13.53 2.17 -5.24
CA ARG A 110 13.75 2.87 -6.51
C ARG A 110 15.09 2.58 -7.19
N SER A 111 16.05 2.07 -6.45
CA SER A 111 17.36 1.69 -6.95
C SER A 111 17.78 0.33 -6.40
N VAL A 112 18.88 -0.21 -6.93
CA VAL A 112 19.46 -1.49 -6.49
C VAL A 112 19.93 -1.43 -5.04
N ASP A 113 20.38 -0.26 -4.60
CA ASP A 113 20.90 -0.01 -3.24
C ASP A 113 19.82 0.42 -2.26
N ASP A 114 18.59 0.62 -2.73
CA ASP A 114 17.48 1.05 -1.89
C ASP A 114 16.84 -0.14 -1.17
N HIS A 115 16.33 0.10 0.04
CA HIS A 115 15.72 -0.95 0.85
C HIS A 115 14.52 -0.44 1.63
N ALA A 116 13.50 -1.28 1.75
CA ALA A 116 12.35 -1.05 2.61
C ALA A 116 11.77 -2.39 3.07
N VAL A 117 11.13 -2.38 4.24
CA VAL A 117 10.39 -3.55 4.74
C VAL A 117 8.89 -3.30 4.58
N THR A 118 8.18 -4.26 3.99
CA THR A 118 6.72 -4.20 3.84
C THR A 118 6.05 -5.20 4.77
N TYR A 119 5.13 -4.71 5.59
CA TYR A 119 4.27 -5.51 6.46
C TYR A 119 2.86 -5.57 5.88
N ILE A 120 2.32 -6.78 5.65
CA ILE A 120 0.94 -6.98 5.21
C ILE A 120 0.13 -7.52 6.39
N LEU A 121 -0.79 -6.71 6.92
CA LEU A 121 -1.53 -7.01 8.15
C LEU A 121 -2.87 -7.72 7.91
N ASP A 122 -3.32 -7.83 6.65
CA ASP A 122 -4.57 -8.50 6.32
C ASP A 122 -4.47 -10.01 6.57
N GLY A 123 -5.34 -10.55 7.43
CA GLY A 123 -5.39 -11.98 7.72
C GLY A 123 -5.65 -12.89 6.50
N GLN A 124 -6.19 -12.33 5.42
CA GLN A 124 -6.41 -13.08 4.16
C GLN A 124 -5.14 -13.18 3.31
N TRP A 125 -4.06 -12.48 3.65
CA TRP A 125 -2.84 -12.44 2.84
C TRP A 125 -2.29 -13.84 2.51
N ARG A 126 -2.12 -14.68 3.52
CA ARG A 126 -1.55 -16.03 3.33
C ARG A 126 -2.38 -16.87 2.35
N SER A 127 -3.69 -16.84 2.52
CA SER A 127 -4.62 -17.56 1.65
C SER A 127 -4.67 -16.97 0.24
N PHE A 128 -4.70 -15.65 0.11
CA PHE A 128 -4.66 -14.97 -1.19
C PHE A 128 -3.38 -15.28 -1.94
N TYR A 129 -2.22 -15.06 -1.30
CA TYR A 129 -0.92 -15.31 -1.92
C TYR A 129 -0.75 -16.78 -2.32
N GLY A 130 -1.10 -17.72 -1.44
CA GLY A 130 -0.97 -19.15 -1.72
C GLY A 130 -1.73 -19.59 -2.97
N ARG A 131 -2.96 -19.10 -3.16
CA ARG A 131 -3.80 -19.40 -4.34
C ARG A 131 -3.38 -18.69 -5.61
N ASN A 132 -2.72 -17.54 -5.49
CA ASN A 132 -2.46 -16.61 -6.60
C ASN A 132 -0.97 -16.35 -6.83
N LYS A 133 -0.08 -17.20 -6.31
CA LYS A 133 1.37 -17.04 -6.38
C LYS A 133 1.89 -16.78 -7.80
N LYS A 134 1.28 -17.42 -8.80
CA LYS A 134 1.63 -17.28 -10.23
C LYS A 134 1.49 -15.85 -10.79
N PHE A 135 0.77 -14.96 -10.10
CA PHE A 135 0.60 -13.56 -10.52
C PHE A 135 1.64 -12.62 -9.92
N PHE A 136 2.51 -13.11 -9.05
CA PHE A 136 3.59 -12.33 -8.44
C PHE A 136 4.91 -12.59 -9.14
N PRO A 137 5.72 -11.55 -9.46
CA PRO A 137 7.04 -11.72 -10.03
C PRO A 137 7.95 -12.57 -9.15
N ASP A 138 8.90 -13.30 -9.75
CA ASP A 138 9.81 -14.18 -9.02
C ASP A 138 10.63 -13.44 -7.96
N ASP A 139 11.08 -12.23 -8.26
CA ASP A 139 11.84 -11.41 -7.32
C ASP A 139 10.99 -10.99 -6.11
N PHE A 140 9.72 -10.63 -6.34
CA PHE A 140 8.78 -10.39 -5.24
C PHE A 140 8.62 -11.62 -4.36
N GLN A 141 8.48 -12.81 -4.96
CA GLN A 141 8.31 -14.07 -4.24
C GLN A 141 9.53 -14.40 -3.36
N LYS A 142 10.75 -14.13 -3.84
CA LYS A 142 12.00 -14.33 -3.08
C LYS A 142 12.12 -13.40 -1.87
N CYS A 143 11.51 -12.21 -1.91
CA CYS A 143 11.54 -11.24 -0.82
C CYS A 143 10.56 -11.56 0.33
N ILE A 144 9.60 -12.49 0.14
CA ILE A 144 8.61 -12.82 1.17
C ILE A 144 9.27 -13.62 2.30
N LYS A 145 9.28 -13.02 3.49
CA LYS A 145 9.65 -13.70 4.74
C LYS A 145 8.38 -14.25 5.40
N ARG A 146 8.46 -15.49 5.87
CA ARG A 146 7.35 -16.17 6.58
C ARG A 146 7.45 -15.94 8.08
#